data_2c83a35762b53ec093fef6f55dc45643
#
_entry.id   2c83a35762b53ec093fef6f55dc45643
#
_cell.length_a   1.000
_cell.length_b   1.000
_cell.length_c   1.000
_cell.angle_alpha   90.00
_cell.angle_beta   90.00
_cell.angle_gamma   90.00
#
_symmetry.space_group_name_H-M   'P 1'
#
loop_
_entity.id
_entity.type
_entity.pdbx_description
1 polymer ?
#
loop_
_entity_poly.entity_id
_entity_poly.type
_entity_poly.pdbx_seq_one_letter_code
_entity_poly.pdbx_strand_id
1 'polypeptide(L)'
;PIDLRILRTFRMLRLLKLTRYSPALAMLLAVFEEEASSFLAGFFILMLMLIFAASGAWLAEHNAQPESFGSIPQAMWWAVATLTTVGYGDVTPVTVVGKVFGAVITIIGIGMAALPAGIIASGLNEQIHRRRSSLRREFRKALEDGMICEKDKQQIENLRKQLGLSRSTADDIRERVQTETESKMNLPARCRHCGKTP
;
A
#
# COMPACT_ATOMS: atom_id res chain seq x y z
N PRO A 1 0.29 34.27 20.13
CA PRO A 1 1.44 33.62 20.73
C PRO A 1 1.34 32.13 20.49
N ILE A 2 2.29 31.60 19.71
CA ILE A 2 2.40 30.14 19.47
C ILE A 2 2.80 29.53 20.81
N ASP A 3 1.91 28.72 21.37
CA ASP A 3 2.13 28.09 22.66
C ASP A 3 3.27 27.06 22.54
N LEU A 4 4.42 27.36 23.17
CA LEU A 4 5.61 26.49 23.17
C LEU A 4 5.31 25.07 23.70
N ARG A 5 4.14 24.88 24.31
CA ARG A 5 3.64 23.56 24.73
C ARG A 5 3.42 22.64 23.55
N ILE A 6 3.07 23.17 22.35
CA ILE A 6 2.91 22.41 21.11
C ILE A 6 4.24 21.73 20.71
N LEU A 7 5.38 22.39 20.96
CA LEU A 7 6.69 21.80 20.69
C LEU A 7 6.96 20.53 21.53
N ARG A 8 6.30 20.36 22.67
CA ARG A 8 6.44 19.15 23.47
C ARG A 8 5.76 17.95 22.81
N THR A 9 4.69 18.15 22.01
CA THR A 9 4.00 17.09 21.30
C THR A 9 4.87 16.55 20.15
N PHE A 10 5.77 17.35 19.59
CA PHE A 10 6.76 16.86 18.61
C PHE A 10 7.75 15.85 19.18
N ARG A 11 7.85 15.73 20.52
CA ARG A 11 8.61 14.61 21.11
C ARG A 11 8.01 13.24 20.77
N MET A 12 6.71 13.18 20.43
CA MET A 12 6.05 11.97 19.92
C MET A 12 6.64 11.49 18.57
N LEU A 13 7.24 12.41 17.78
CA LEU A 13 7.93 12.05 16.54
C LEU A 13 9.15 11.13 16.77
N ARG A 14 9.64 11.03 18.03
CA ARG A 14 10.66 10.01 18.36
C ARG A 14 10.14 8.58 18.19
N LEU A 15 8.81 8.36 18.21
CA LEU A 15 8.21 7.07 17.92
C LEU A 15 8.45 6.63 16.46
N LEU A 16 8.66 7.59 15.54
CA LEU A 16 9.08 7.28 14.17
C LEU A 16 10.45 6.60 14.12
N LYS A 17 11.26 6.71 15.19
CA LYS A 17 12.51 5.94 15.33
C LYS A 17 12.27 4.42 15.40
N LEU A 18 11.04 3.98 15.76
CA LEU A 18 10.64 2.58 15.76
C LEU A 18 10.62 1.99 14.33
N THR A 19 10.45 2.81 13.30
CA THR A 19 10.51 2.37 11.90
C THR A 19 11.82 1.67 11.56
N ARG A 20 12.91 2.10 12.21
CA ARG A 20 14.25 1.52 12.01
C ARG A 20 14.38 0.08 12.55
N TYR A 21 13.50 -0.30 13.48
CA TYR A 21 13.55 -1.62 14.13
C TYR A 21 12.49 -2.60 13.61
N SER A 22 11.54 -2.14 12.81
CA SER A 22 10.48 -2.98 12.27
C SER A 22 10.62 -3.18 10.74
N PRO A 23 10.94 -4.40 10.29
CA PRO A 23 10.98 -4.72 8.85
C PRO A 23 9.66 -4.45 8.12
N ALA A 24 8.53 -4.56 8.83
CA ALA A 24 7.21 -4.27 8.30
C ALA A 24 7.02 -2.77 8.01
N LEU A 25 7.46 -1.90 8.91
CA LEU A 25 7.42 -0.45 8.71
C LEU A 25 8.38 0.00 7.60
N ALA A 26 9.57 -0.59 7.53
CA ALA A 26 10.49 -0.32 6.42
C ALA A 26 9.89 -0.71 5.07
N MET A 27 9.14 -1.82 5.01
CA MET A 27 8.43 -2.25 3.79
C MET A 27 7.31 -1.28 3.41
N LEU A 28 6.54 -0.78 4.38
CA LEU A 28 5.52 0.24 4.14
C LEU A 28 6.11 1.54 3.58
N LEU A 29 7.21 2.02 4.17
CA LEU A 29 7.89 3.22 3.69
C LEU A 29 8.43 3.04 2.27
N ALA A 30 9.00 1.88 1.95
CA ALA A 30 9.45 1.56 0.60
C ALA A 30 8.28 1.59 -0.41
N VAL A 31 7.09 1.10 -0.04
CA VAL A 31 5.89 1.20 -0.88
C VAL A 31 5.49 2.66 -1.11
N PHE A 32 5.52 3.49 -0.08
CA PHE A 32 5.21 4.92 -0.23
C PHE A 32 6.21 5.64 -1.15
N GLU A 33 7.49 5.30 -1.08
CA GLU A 33 8.52 5.86 -1.96
C GLU A 33 8.33 5.39 -3.41
N GLU A 34 8.10 4.09 -3.63
CA GLU A 34 7.91 3.53 -4.98
C GLU A 34 6.60 4.01 -5.62
N GLU A 35 5.51 4.12 -4.85
CA GLU A 35 4.19 4.48 -5.34
C GLU A 35 3.87 5.98 -5.20
N ALA A 36 4.86 6.82 -4.89
CA ALA A 36 4.66 8.25 -4.66
C ALA A 36 3.94 8.94 -5.84
N SER A 37 4.23 8.56 -7.07
CA SER A 37 3.56 9.10 -8.27
C SER A 37 2.08 8.69 -8.34
N SER A 38 1.77 7.44 -8.00
CA SER A 38 0.40 6.92 -7.94
C SER A 38 -0.42 7.62 -6.86
N PHE A 39 0.19 7.86 -5.68
CA PHE A 39 -0.42 8.64 -4.60
C PHE A 39 -0.69 10.08 -5.01
N LEU A 40 0.28 10.73 -5.66
CA LEU A 40 0.12 12.11 -6.13
C LEU A 40 -1.00 12.22 -7.16
N ALA A 41 -1.07 11.30 -8.11
CA ALA A 41 -2.14 11.23 -9.08
C ALA A 41 -3.51 11.02 -8.42
N GLY A 42 -3.61 10.08 -7.47
CA GLY A 42 -4.83 9.84 -6.69
C GLY A 42 -5.27 11.05 -5.89
N PHE A 43 -4.33 11.75 -5.25
CA PHE A 43 -4.59 12.99 -4.52
C PHE A 43 -5.08 14.11 -5.45
N PHE A 44 -4.48 14.24 -6.63
CA PHE A 44 -4.91 15.24 -7.63
C PHE A 44 -6.34 14.98 -8.12
N ILE A 45 -6.67 13.72 -8.41
CA ILE A 45 -8.03 13.31 -8.78
C ILE A 45 -9.02 13.61 -7.65
N LEU A 46 -8.67 13.28 -6.40
CA LEU A 46 -9.49 13.57 -5.22
C LEU A 46 -9.74 15.09 -5.09
N MET A 47 -8.71 15.91 -5.30
CA MET A 47 -8.82 17.37 -5.24
C MET A 47 -9.75 17.91 -6.33
N LEU A 48 -9.66 17.40 -7.56
CA LEU A 48 -10.57 17.78 -8.65
C LEU A 48 -12.02 17.39 -8.32
N MET A 49 -12.24 16.19 -7.78
CA MET A 49 -13.55 15.73 -7.38
C MET A 49 -14.13 16.54 -6.22
N LEU A 50 -13.27 16.95 -5.28
CA LEU A 50 -13.66 17.82 -4.17
C LEU A 50 -14.15 19.17 -4.66
N ILE A 51 -13.42 19.80 -5.59
CA ILE A 51 -13.83 21.08 -6.20
C ILE A 51 -15.13 20.91 -6.97
N PHE A 52 -15.27 19.82 -7.73
CA PHE A 52 -16.48 19.50 -8.50
C PHE A 52 -17.69 19.31 -7.56
N ALA A 53 -17.54 18.51 -6.51
CA ALA A 53 -18.58 18.25 -5.52
C ALA A 53 -19.00 19.54 -4.79
N ALA A 54 -18.02 20.34 -4.36
CA ALA A 54 -18.29 21.61 -3.71
C ALA A 54 -19.02 22.61 -4.63
N SER A 55 -18.60 22.69 -5.88
CA SER A 55 -19.23 23.58 -6.88
C SER A 55 -20.67 23.16 -7.19
N GLY A 56 -20.92 21.86 -7.36
CA GLY A 56 -22.27 21.35 -7.60
C GLY A 56 -23.18 21.52 -6.38
N ALA A 57 -22.67 21.29 -5.18
CA ALA A 57 -23.44 21.51 -3.94
C ALA A 57 -23.74 23.02 -3.75
N TRP A 58 -22.76 23.89 -3.99
CA TRP A 58 -22.98 25.34 -3.99
C TRP A 58 -24.05 25.73 -4.99
N LEU A 59 -24.01 25.26 -6.22
CA LEU A 59 -24.99 25.58 -7.25
C LEU A 59 -26.41 25.17 -6.86
N ALA A 60 -26.54 24.00 -6.19
CA ALA A 60 -27.84 23.46 -5.79
C ALA A 60 -28.43 24.11 -4.52
N GLU A 61 -27.58 24.56 -3.57
CA GLU A 61 -27.99 24.90 -2.20
C GLU A 61 -27.77 26.37 -1.82
N HIS A 62 -26.98 27.17 -2.57
CA HIS A 62 -26.61 28.53 -2.15
C HIS A 62 -27.81 29.45 -1.91
N ASN A 63 -28.93 29.26 -2.63
CA ASN A 63 -30.15 30.03 -2.43
C ASN A 63 -30.98 29.56 -1.21
N ALA A 64 -30.93 28.27 -0.92
CA ALA A 64 -31.69 27.66 0.18
C ALA A 64 -30.94 27.74 1.52
N GLN A 65 -29.60 27.65 1.46
CA GLN A 65 -28.71 27.62 2.64
C GLN A 65 -27.50 28.53 2.43
N PRO A 66 -27.65 29.86 2.36
CA PRO A 66 -26.54 30.80 2.09
C PRO A 66 -25.48 30.79 3.20
N GLU A 67 -25.82 30.42 4.43
CA GLU A 67 -24.87 30.34 5.54
C GLU A 67 -23.89 29.17 5.41
N SER A 68 -24.37 28.03 4.90
CA SER A 68 -23.58 26.80 4.79
C SER A 68 -22.99 26.58 3.39
N PHE A 69 -23.68 27.04 2.36
CA PHE A 69 -23.30 26.91 0.96
C PHE A 69 -23.19 28.26 0.23
N GLY A 70 -22.92 29.35 0.94
CA GLY A 70 -22.83 30.71 0.35
C GLY A 70 -21.63 30.90 -0.58
N SER A 71 -20.61 30.04 -0.50
CA SER A 71 -19.44 30.06 -1.37
C SER A 71 -18.90 28.66 -1.60
N ILE A 72 -18.15 28.48 -2.70
CA ILE A 72 -17.49 27.18 -2.98
C ILE A 72 -16.58 26.73 -1.82
N PRO A 73 -15.73 27.59 -1.20
CA PRO A 73 -14.95 27.19 -0.04
C PRO A 73 -15.79 26.71 1.16
N GLN A 74 -16.96 27.31 1.41
CA GLN A 74 -17.88 26.83 2.44
C GLN A 74 -18.47 25.46 2.09
N ALA A 75 -18.89 25.26 0.85
CA ALA A 75 -19.40 23.99 0.35
C ALA A 75 -18.32 22.88 0.37
N MET A 76 -17.03 23.25 0.31
CA MET A 76 -15.91 22.28 0.40
C MET A 76 -15.90 21.52 1.74
N TRP A 77 -16.36 22.12 2.83
CA TRP A 77 -16.47 21.42 4.11
C TRP A 77 -17.38 20.19 3.98
N TRP A 78 -18.57 20.38 3.43
CA TRP A 78 -19.49 19.28 3.16
C TRP A 78 -18.89 18.27 2.18
N ALA A 79 -18.26 18.74 1.11
CA ALA A 79 -17.66 17.88 0.10
C ALA A 79 -16.54 17.00 0.68
N VAL A 80 -15.66 17.56 1.53
CA VAL A 80 -14.62 16.79 2.23
C VAL A 80 -15.25 15.73 3.12
N ALA A 81 -16.20 16.11 4.00
CA ALA A 81 -16.84 15.20 4.92
C ALA A 81 -17.56 14.04 4.20
N THR A 82 -18.15 14.33 3.03
CA THR A 82 -18.88 13.35 2.22
C THR A 82 -17.93 12.44 1.43
N LEU A 83 -16.96 13.00 0.69
CA LEU A 83 -16.02 12.22 -0.13
C LEU A 83 -15.09 11.35 0.73
N THR A 84 -14.73 11.80 1.92
CA THR A 84 -13.92 11.01 2.86
C THR A 84 -14.74 10.03 3.70
N THR A 85 -16.06 9.97 3.47
CA THR A 85 -17.01 9.09 4.19
C THR A 85 -17.12 9.36 5.70
N VAL A 86 -16.68 10.53 6.19
CA VAL A 86 -16.78 10.92 7.60
C VAL A 86 -18.22 11.30 7.96
N GLY A 87 -18.86 12.18 7.15
CA GLY A 87 -20.26 12.50 7.25
C GLY A 87 -20.68 13.06 8.60
N TYR A 88 -20.11 14.19 9.06
CA TYR A 88 -20.46 14.79 10.36
C TYR A 88 -21.96 15.13 10.51
N GLY A 89 -22.64 15.40 9.39
CA GLY A 89 -24.10 15.69 9.38
C GLY A 89 -24.46 17.11 9.85
N ASP A 90 -23.48 17.96 10.11
CA ASP A 90 -23.61 19.35 10.49
C ASP A 90 -24.06 20.24 9.33
N VAL A 91 -23.61 19.92 8.12
CA VAL A 91 -23.99 20.56 6.85
C VAL A 91 -24.43 19.49 5.87
N THR A 92 -25.65 19.58 5.37
CA THR A 92 -26.21 18.63 4.39
C THR A 92 -27.11 19.33 3.39
N PRO A 93 -27.22 18.88 2.13
CA PRO A 93 -28.16 19.39 1.16
C PRO A 93 -29.61 19.23 1.62
N VAL A 94 -30.44 20.27 1.50
CA VAL A 94 -31.87 20.22 1.84
C VAL A 94 -32.77 20.24 0.61
N THR A 95 -32.32 20.83 -0.52
CA THR A 95 -33.07 20.84 -1.77
C THR A 95 -33.14 19.46 -2.40
N VAL A 96 -34.17 19.20 -3.21
CA VAL A 96 -34.31 17.93 -3.94
C VAL A 96 -33.11 17.72 -4.89
N VAL A 97 -32.70 18.77 -5.61
CA VAL A 97 -31.57 18.73 -6.53
C VAL A 97 -30.27 18.44 -5.77
N GLY A 98 -30.03 19.14 -4.66
CA GLY A 98 -28.85 18.93 -3.82
C GLY A 98 -28.78 17.52 -3.23
N LYS A 99 -29.93 16.96 -2.79
CA LYS A 99 -29.98 15.58 -2.28
C LYS A 99 -29.66 14.55 -3.36
N VAL A 100 -30.22 14.69 -4.56
CA VAL A 100 -29.93 13.78 -5.69
C VAL A 100 -28.45 13.90 -6.08
N PHE A 101 -27.96 15.11 -6.24
CA PHE A 101 -26.54 15.35 -6.52
C PHE A 101 -25.63 14.76 -5.41
N GLY A 102 -25.98 15.01 -4.15
CA GLY A 102 -25.25 14.47 -3.00
C GLY A 102 -25.20 12.95 -2.98
N ALA A 103 -26.32 12.29 -3.30
CA ALA A 103 -26.37 10.83 -3.40
C ALA A 103 -25.40 10.30 -4.47
N VAL A 104 -25.39 10.91 -5.66
CA VAL A 104 -24.45 10.53 -6.73
C VAL A 104 -22.98 10.74 -6.29
N ILE A 105 -22.69 11.90 -5.70
CA ILE A 105 -21.33 12.22 -5.21
C ILE A 105 -20.91 11.25 -4.10
N THR A 106 -21.81 10.85 -3.22
CA THR A 106 -21.50 9.87 -2.15
C THR A 106 -21.13 8.51 -2.72
N ILE A 107 -21.84 8.02 -3.73
CA ILE A 107 -21.51 6.76 -4.41
C ILE A 107 -20.13 6.81 -5.06
N ILE A 108 -19.81 7.91 -5.76
CA ILE A 108 -18.50 8.14 -6.36
C ILE A 108 -17.43 8.24 -5.27
N GLY A 109 -17.72 8.93 -4.16
CA GLY A 109 -16.82 9.12 -3.02
C GLY A 109 -16.34 7.82 -2.39
N ILE A 110 -17.22 6.82 -2.28
CA ILE A 110 -16.85 5.48 -1.78
C ILE A 110 -15.74 4.87 -2.65
N GLY A 111 -15.88 4.94 -3.98
CA GLY A 111 -14.84 4.46 -4.90
C GLY A 111 -13.53 5.21 -4.77
N MET A 112 -13.60 6.54 -4.59
CA MET A 112 -12.42 7.40 -4.41
C MET A 112 -11.68 7.15 -3.10
N ALA A 113 -12.40 6.93 -2.00
CA ALA A 113 -11.80 6.62 -0.70
C ALA A 113 -11.04 5.29 -0.70
N ALA A 114 -11.39 4.36 -1.59
CA ALA A 114 -10.72 3.08 -1.74
C ALA A 114 -9.35 3.17 -2.46
N LEU A 115 -9.09 4.23 -3.25
CA LEU A 115 -7.87 4.36 -4.07
C LEU A 115 -6.58 4.31 -3.24
N PRO A 116 -6.39 5.11 -2.16
CA PRO A 116 -5.16 5.05 -1.37
C PRO A 116 -4.92 3.68 -0.75
N ALA A 117 -5.97 3.05 -0.23
CA ALA A 117 -5.88 1.70 0.34
C ALA A 117 -5.51 0.65 -0.73
N GLY A 118 -6.09 0.77 -1.93
CA GLY A 118 -5.77 -0.09 -3.08
C GLY A 118 -4.31 0.03 -3.52
N ILE A 119 -3.78 1.26 -3.61
CA ILE A 119 -2.38 1.52 -3.97
C ILE A 119 -1.44 0.88 -2.94
N ILE A 120 -1.70 1.07 -1.63
CA ILE A 120 -0.90 0.47 -0.56
C ILE A 120 -0.95 -1.06 -0.64
N ALA A 121 -2.13 -1.64 -0.79
CA ALA A 121 -2.31 -3.08 -0.86
C ALA A 121 -1.60 -3.69 -2.08
N SER A 122 -1.68 -3.03 -3.24
CA SER A 122 -0.99 -3.45 -4.46
C SER A 122 0.53 -3.37 -4.29
N GLY A 123 1.05 -2.25 -3.80
CA GLY A 123 2.48 -2.04 -3.57
C GLY A 123 3.07 -3.02 -2.56
N LEU A 124 2.36 -3.29 -1.45
CA LEU A 124 2.77 -4.32 -0.48
C LEU A 124 2.82 -5.71 -1.10
N ASN A 125 1.81 -6.05 -1.91
CA ASN A 125 1.73 -7.35 -2.57
C ASN A 125 2.90 -7.53 -3.57
N GLU A 126 3.22 -6.49 -4.33
CA GLU A 126 4.36 -6.47 -5.24
C GLU A 126 5.68 -6.62 -4.49
N GLN A 127 5.89 -5.92 -3.38
CA GLN A 127 7.09 -6.05 -2.55
C GLN A 127 7.25 -7.46 -2.00
N ILE A 128 6.18 -8.08 -1.50
CA ILE A 128 6.18 -9.45 -1.03
C ILE A 128 6.51 -10.41 -2.19
N HIS A 129 5.91 -10.18 -3.36
CA HIS A 129 6.15 -10.99 -4.55
C HIS A 129 7.61 -10.91 -5.01
N ARG A 130 8.19 -9.70 -5.06
CA ARG A 130 9.62 -9.49 -5.39
C ARG A 130 10.56 -10.20 -4.42
N ARG A 131 10.28 -10.13 -3.12
CA ARG A 131 11.07 -10.83 -2.09
C ARG A 131 11.02 -12.35 -2.28
N ARG A 132 9.82 -12.90 -2.48
CA ARG A 132 9.63 -14.34 -2.75
C ARG A 132 10.30 -14.77 -4.05
N SER A 133 10.19 -13.99 -5.11
CA SER A 133 10.81 -14.29 -6.41
C SER A 133 12.34 -14.26 -6.36
N SER A 134 12.92 -13.38 -5.52
CA SER A 134 14.36 -13.32 -5.29
C SER A 134 14.86 -14.57 -4.57
N LEU A 135 14.16 -15.02 -3.53
CA LEU A 135 14.49 -16.26 -2.83
C LEU A 135 14.31 -17.49 -3.74
N ARG A 136 13.22 -17.51 -4.54
CA ARG A 136 12.97 -18.58 -5.52
C ARG A 136 14.08 -18.68 -6.57
N ARG A 137 14.61 -17.54 -7.05
CA ARG A 137 15.75 -17.53 -7.99
C ARG A 137 16.98 -18.16 -7.37
N GLU A 138 17.24 -17.88 -6.08
CA GLU A 138 18.41 -18.44 -5.39
C GLU A 138 18.27 -19.96 -5.18
N PHE A 139 17.10 -20.43 -4.78
CA PHE A 139 16.81 -21.87 -4.73
C PHE A 139 16.98 -22.54 -6.11
N ARG A 140 16.53 -21.89 -7.19
CA ARG A 140 16.66 -22.45 -8.54
C ARG A 140 18.13 -22.56 -8.96
N LYS A 141 18.97 -21.54 -8.64
CA LYS A 141 20.40 -21.59 -8.90
C LYS A 141 21.09 -22.70 -8.10
N ALA A 142 20.72 -22.86 -6.83
CA ALA A 142 21.26 -23.88 -5.97
C ALA A 142 20.85 -25.30 -6.39
N LEU A 143 19.76 -25.45 -7.14
CA LEU A 143 19.27 -26.73 -7.67
C LEU A 143 19.65 -26.97 -9.15
N GLU A 144 20.40 -26.07 -9.79
CA GLU A 144 20.83 -26.24 -11.19
C GLU A 144 21.72 -27.51 -11.39
N ASP A 145 22.45 -27.89 -10.36
CA ASP A 145 23.29 -29.11 -10.33
C ASP A 145 22.62 -30.30 -9.63
N GLY A 146 21.32 -30.16 -9.28
CA GLY A 146 20.49 -31.21 -8.68
C GLY A 146 20.63 -31.38 -7.17
N MET A 147 21.54 -30.64 -6.50
CA MET A 147 21.78 -30.77 -5.06
C MET A 147 22.03 -29.43 -4.38
N ILE A 148 21.42 -29.22 -3.21
CA ILE A 148 21.68 -28.07 -2.36
C ILE A 148 22.82 -28.42 -1.39
N CYS A 149 24.01 -27.87 -1.61
CA CYS A 149 25.15 -28.08 -0.73
C CYS A 149 25.07 -27.19 0.54
N GLU A 150 25.94 -27.44 1.52
CA GLU A 150 25.90 -26.72 2.81
C GLU A 150 26.16 -25.21 2.64
N LYS A 151 26.95 -24.84 1.64
CA LYS A 151 27.23 -23.45 1.29
C LYS A 151 25.99 -22.74 0.72
N ASP A 152 25.24 -23.44 -0.12
CA ASP A 152 23.98 -22.93 -0.69
C ASP A 152 22.92 -22.73 0.40
N LYS A 153 22.83 -23.67 1.36
CA LYS A 153 21.90 -23.53 2.51
C LYS A 153 22.21 -22.29 3.34
N GLN A 154 23.49 -22.02 3.62
CA GLN A 154 23.89 -20.81 4.35
C GLN A 154 23.55 -19.54 3.58
N GLN A 155 23.79 -19.52 2.28
CA GLN A 155 23.50 -18.37 1.42
C GLN A 155 22.01 -18.10 1.34
N ILE A 156 21.20 -19.14 1.14
CA ILE A 156 19.73 -19.06 1.12
C ILE A 156 19.19 -18.59 2.49
N GLU A 157 19.71 -19.13 3.60
CA GLU A 157 19.27 -18.73 4.94
C GLU A 157 19.64 -17.26 5.27
N ASN A 158 20.81 -16.80 4.84
CA ASN A 158 21.19 -15.39 4.97
C ASN A 158 20.27 -14.48 4.15
N LEU A 159 20.01 -14.84 2.89
CA LEU A 159 19.09 -14.10 2.02
C LEU A 159 17.67 -14.09 2.58
N ARG A 160 17.17 -15.23 3.09
CA ARG A 160 15.86 -15.30 3.76
C ARG A 160 15.75 -14.31 4.91
N LYS A 161 16.78 -14.25 5.77
CA LYS A 161 16.81 -13.30 6.91
C LYS A 161 16.86 -11.86 6.44
N GLN A 162 17.67 -11.54 5.41
CA GLN A 162 17.73 -10.19 4.82
C GLN A 162 16.39 -9.77 4.22
N LEU A 163 15.70 -10.69 3.56
CA LEU A 163 14.38 -10.42 2.97
C LEU A 163 13.25 -10.42 4.01
N GLY A 164 13.51 -10.79 5.27
CA GLY A 164 12.50 -10.86 6.34
C GLY A 164 11.42 -11.93 6.10
N LEU A 165 11.74 -12.99 5.35
CA LEU A 165 10.78 -14.06 5.05
C LEU A 165 10.76 -15.11 6.17
N SER A 166 9.57 -15.65 6.48
CA SER A 166 9.41 -16.74 7.44
C SER A 166 10.05 -18.04 6.94
N ARG A 167 10.38 -18.95 7.86
CA ARG A 167 10.89 -20.28 7.49
C ARG A 167 9.86 -21.06 6.69
N SER A 168 8.60 -21.05 7.10
CA SER A 168 7.51 -21.72 6.37
C SER A 168 7.41 -21.26 4.91
N THR A 169 7.51 -19.95 4.66
CA THR A 169 7.50 -19.42 3.29
C THR A 169 8.71 -19.90 2.48
N ALA A 170 9.87 -20.01 3.11
CA ALA A 170 11.07 -20.53 2.44
C ALA A 170 10.96 -22.03 2.11
N ASP A 171 10.37 -22.81 3.02
CA ASP A 171 10.12 -24.23 2.81
C ASP A 171 9.11 -24.46 1.68
N ASP A 172 8.03 -23.69 1.63
CA ASP A 172 7.06 -23.73 0.52
C ASP A 172 7.70 -23.39 -0.83
N ILE A 173 8.58 -22.38 -0.85
CA ILE A 173 9.30 -22.00 -2.08
C ILE A 173 10.26 -23.11 -2.50
N ARG A 174 10.98 -23.70 -1.54
CA ARG A 174 11.90 -24.81 -1.78
C ARG A 174 11.17 -25.99 -2.41
N GLU A 175 10.09 -26.46 -1.79
CA GLU A 175 9.30 -27.60 -2.27
C GLU A 175 8.79 -27.39 -3.70
N ARG A 176 8.25 -26.20 -4.00
CA ARG A 176 7.80 -25.86 -5.35
C ARG A 176 8.94 -25.87 -6.38
N VAL A 177 10.11 -25.32 -6.03
CA VAL A 177 11.27 -25.30 -6.94
C VAL A 177 11.83 -26.71 -7.13
N GLN A 178 11.87 -27.54 -6.09
CA GLN A 178 12.29 -28.94 -6.19
C GLN A 178 11.38 -29.71 -7.14
N THR A 179 10.06 -29.64 -6.95
CA THR A 179 9.09 -30.32 -7.80
C THR A 179 9.19 -29.89 -9.28
N GLU A 180 9.40 -28.56 -9.52
CA GLU A 180 9.63 -28.05 -10.87
C GLU A 180 10.94 -28.54 -11.49
N THR A 181 11.97 -28.73 -10.68
CA THR A 181 13.30 -29.15 -11.13
C THR A 181 13.34 -30.65 -11.41
N GLU A 182 12.76 -31.46 -10.52
CA GLU A 182 12.62 -32.92 -10.68
C GLU A 182 11.82 -33.27 -11.95
N SER A 183 10.79 -32.50 -12.25
CA SER A 183 9.99 -32.67 -13.49
C SER A 183 10.81 -32.40 -14.76
N LYS A 184 11.94 -31.71 -14.67
CA LYS A 184 12.78 -31.31 -15.82
C LYS A 184 14.10 -32.08 -15.93
N MET A 185 14.56 -32.72 -14.86
CA MET A 185 15.88 -33.37 -14.82
C MET A 185 15.78 -34.88 -14.89
N ASN A 186 16.31 -35.44 -16.00
CA ASN A 186 16.63 -36.88 -16.17
C ASN A 186 18.15 -37.11 -16.13
N LEU A 187 18.95 -36.31 -15.40
CA LEU A 187 20.41 -36.36 -15.42
C LEU A 187 21.03 -36.57 -14.02
N PRO A 188 22.14 -37.35 -13.91
CA PRO A 188 22.83 -37.57 -12.65
C PRO A 188 23.48 -36.25 -12.16
N ALA A 189 23.10 -35.86 -10.95
CA ALA A 189 23.50 -34.60 -10.34
C ALA A 189 24.96 -34.64 -9.82
N ARG A 190 25.76 -33.60 -10.13
CA ARG A 190 27.07 -33.35 -9.50
C ARG A 190 27.08 -31.92 -8.95
N CYS A 191 27.44 -31.77 -7.66
CA CYS A 191 27.54 -30.45 -7.06
C CYS A 191 28.67 -29.61 -7.70
N ARG A 192 28.37 -28.42 -8.19
CA ARG A 192 29.35 -27.49 -8.81
C ARG A 192 30.46 -27.02 -7.86
N HIS A 193 30.17 -27.01 -6.56
CA HIS A 193 31.10 -26.46 -5.57
C HIS A 193 31.98 -27.53 -4.89
N CYS A 194 31.48 -28.73 -4.69
CA CYS A 194 32.21 -29.79 -3.99
C CYS A 194 32.44 -31.06 -4.80
N GLY A 195 31.86 -31.18 -6.01
CA GLY A 195 32.04 -32.33 -6.93
C GLY A 195 31.42 -33.63 -6.45
N LYS A 196 30.72 -33.64 -5.31
CA LYS A 196 30.08 -34.84 -4.75
C LYS A 196 28.80 -35.18 -5.51
N THR A 197 28.57 -36.49 -5.71
CA THR A 197 27.30 -37.09 -6.14
C THR A 197 26.46 -37.41 -4.90
N PRO A 198 25.11 -37.48 -5.00
CA PRO A 198 24.22 -37.81 -3.88
C PRO A 198 24.55 -39.16 -3.27
#